data_956029b4c71ef46f982c7e87ce57b14a
#
_entry.id   956029b4c71ef46f982c7e87ce57b14a
#
_cell.length_a   1.000
_cell.length_b   1.000
_cell.length_c   1.000
_cell.angle_alpha   90.00
_cell.angle_beta   90.00
_cell.angle_gamma   90.00
#
_symmetry.space_group_name_H-M   'P 1'
#
loop_
_entity.id
_entity.type
_entity.pdbx_description
1 polymer ?
#
loop_
_entity_poly.entity_id
_entity_poly.type
_entity_poly.pdbx_seq_one_letter_code
_entity_poly.pdbx_strand_id
1 'polypeptide(L)'
;ESYDNLDQDGRAWIAADAIACENAVVCGDAILTDHAVAKGCAYVGKNATVIGDATVQDDAIVCGGVIMGKSCVCGYAVIRQDEQTLCAPTIDGSARVYGEISGNVVCRGNAVVLPGTKLDNRTQDCFVLEDDRISVELSERTPPPKEPRTHDFER
;
A
#
# COMPACT_ATOMS: atom_id res chain seq x y z
N GLU A 1 -9.72 -22.44 -2.07
CA GLU A 1 -10.26 -22.08 -0.75
C GLU A 1 -9.95 -23.21 0.24
N SER A 2 -8.97 -23.01 1.05
CA SER A 2 -8.57 -23.92 2.11
C SER A 2 -8.47 -23.15 3.42
N TYR A 3 -8.63 -23.86 4.55
CA TYR A 3 -8.31 -23.28 5.86
C TYR A 3 -6.86 -22.79 5.96
N ASP A 4 -5.97 -23.33 5.13
CA ASP A 4 -4.57 -22.94 5.07
C ASP A 4 -4.35 -21.53 4.45
N ASN A 5 -5.32 -21.01 3.71
CA ASN A 5 -5.24 -19.66 3.10
C ASN A 5 -5.47 -18.53 4.10
N LEU A 6 -6.07 -18.81 5.25
CA LEU A 6 -6.38 -17.82 6.29
C LEU A 6 -5.75 -18.25 7.60
N ASP A 7 -4.89 -17.42 8.15
CA ASP A 7 -4.29 -17.64 9.46
C ASP A 7 -5.37 -17.58 10.56
N GLN A 8 -5.48 -18.66 11.31
CA GLN A 8 -6.48 -18.84 12.35
C GLN A 8 -6.10 -18.17 13.68
N ASP A 9 -4.83 -17.84 13.86
CA ASP A 9 -4.31 -17.26 15.10
C ASP A 9 -4.33 -15.72 15.08
N GLY A 10 -4.51 -15.12 13.89
CA GLY A 10 -4.56 -13.68 13.69
C GLY A 10 -5.99 -13.10 13.68
N ARG A 11 -6.10 -11.82 13.34
CA ARG A 11 -7.36 -11.13 13.09
C ARG A 11 -7.63 -10.92 11.60
N ALA A 12 -6.95 -11.71 10.76
CA ALA A 12 -7.14 -11.67 9.32
C ALA A 12 -8.58 -12.03 8.94
N TRP A 13 -9.12 -11.36 7.96
CA TRP A 13 -10.51 -11.51 7.57
C TRP A 13 -10.68 -11.54 6.05
N ILE A 14 -11.41 -12.53 5.57
CA ILE A 14 -11.84 -12.62 4.17
C ILE A 14 -13.37 -12.52 4.16
N ALA A 15 -13.91 -11.48 3.56
CA ALA A 15 -15.32 -11.15 3.60
C ALA A 15 -15.91 -10.93 2.20
N ALA A 16 -17.21 -10.90 2.12
CA ALA A 16 -17.99 -10.75 0.90
C ALA A 16 -17.62 -11.84 -0.13
N ASP A 17 -17.37 -11.46 -1.38
CA ASP A 17 -17.01 -12.39 -2.46
C ASP A 17 -15.49 -12.48 -2.67
N ALA A 18 -14.70 -12.01 -1.70
CA ALA A 18 -13.24 -12.08 -1.77
C ALA A 18 -12.75 -13.53 -1.67
N ILE A 19 -11.67 -13.82 -2.36
CA ILE A 19 -11.13 -15.18 -2.50
C ILE A 19 -9.62 -15.17 -2.16
N ALA A 20 -9.22 -16.09 -1.28
CA ALA A 20 -7.85 -16.53 -1.18
C ALA A 20 -7.78 -18.00 -1.63
N CYS A 21 -6.94 -18.29 -2.61
CA CYS A 21 -6.85 -19.62 -3.20
C CYS A 21 -5.41 -20.02 -3.54
N GLU A 22 -5.26 -21.24 -4.00
CA GLU A 22 -3.94 -21.85 -4.27
C GLU A 22 -3.08 -21.84 -2.99
N ASN A 23 -1.86 -21.33 -3.05
CA ASN A 23 -0.94 -21.24 -1.91
C ASN A 23 -0.91 -19.82 -1.28
N ALA A 24 -1.87 -18.97 -1.62
CA ALA A 24 -1.95 -17.63 -1.03
C ALA A 24 -2.24 -17.70 0.47
N VAL A 25 -1.61 -16.82 1.24
CA VAL A 25 -1.77 -16.72 2.69
C VAL A 25 -2.22 -15.33 3.08
N VAL A 26 -3.28 -15.25 3.86
CA VAL A 26 -3.81 -14.02 4.47
C VAL A 26 -3.67 -14.14 5.98
N CYS A 27 -2.90 -13.26 6.59
CA CYS A 27 -2.55 -13.38 8.01
C CYS A 27 -2.43 -12.02 8.73
N GLY A 28 -2.12 -12.06 10.02
CA GLY A 28 -2.02 -10.85 10.84
C GLY A 28 -3.37 -10.17 11.03
N ASP A 29 -3.45 -8.90 10.72
CA ASP A 29 -4.66 -8.08 10.72
C ASP A 29 -5.12 -7.72 9.29
N ALA A 30 -4.72 -8.53 8.29
CA ALA A 30 -5.04 -8.27 6.89
C ALA A 30 -6.53 -8.51 6.58
N ILE A 31 -7.06 -7.71 5.68
CA ILE A 31 -8.46 -7.79 5.25
C ILE A 31 -8.51 -7.94 3.72
N LEU A 32 -9.22 -8.97 3.26
CA LEU A 32 -9.69 -9.10 1.89
C LEU A 32 -11.22 -8.94 1.87
N THR A 33 -11.72 -8.07 1.02
CA THR A 33 -13.18 -7.85 0.93
C THR A 33 -13.62 -7.49 -0.49
N ASP A 34 -14.91 -7.39 -0.71
CA ASP A 34 -15.56 -7.22 -2.00
C ASP A 34 -15.27 -8.40 -2.94
N HIS A 35 -14.66 -8.17 -4.08
CA HIS A 35 -14.25 -9.20 -5.05
C HIS A 35 -12.72 -9.37 -5.12
N ALA A 36 -12.02 -8.95 -4.05
CA ALA A 36 -10.56 -9.02 -3.99
C ALA A 36 -10.06 -10.46 -4.08
N VAL A 37 -8.97 -10.67 -4.79
CA VAL A 37 -8.39 -12.00 -4.99
C VAL A 37 -6.93 -12.04 -4.55
N ALA A 38 -6.60 -13.00 -3.68
CA ALA A 38 -5.23 -13.40 -3.39
C ALA A 38 -5.00 -14.82 -3.92
N LYS A 39 -4.02 -15.02 -4.80
CA LYS A 39 -3.75 -16.31 -5.43
C LYS A 39 -2.26 -16.54 -5.72
N GLY A 40 -1.94 -17.72 -6.24
CA GLY A 40 -0.54 -18.13 -6.42
C GLY A 40 0.11 -18.40 -5.06
N CYS A 41 1.29 -17.86 -4.86
CA CYS A 41 2.01 -17.87 -3.57
C CYS A 41 1.96 -16.49 -2.89
N ALA A 42 0.92 -15.70 -3.15
CA ALA A 42 0.79 -14.35 -2.60
C ALA A 42 0.69 -14.36 -1.07
N TYR A 43 1.35 -13.40 -0.46
CA TYR A 43 1.30 -13.19 0.98
C TYR A 43 0.67 -11.83 1.28
N VAL A 44 -0.43 -11.82 2.03
CA VAL A 44 -1.10 -10.61 2.48
C VAL A 44 -1.13 -10.61 4.00
N GLY A 45 -0.37 -9.74 4.60
CA GLY A 45 -0.15 -9.77 6.05
C GLY A 45 -0.10 -8.41 6.72
N LYS A 46 0.26 -8.41 7.98
CA LYS A 46 0.21 -7.24 8.87
C LYS A 46 -1.19 -6.60 8.83
N ASN A 47 -1.28 -5.31 8.53
CA ASN A 47 -2.53 -4.55 8.42
C ASN A 47 -2.88 -4.19 6.96
N ALA A 48 -2.52 -5.04 6.02
CA ALA A 48 -2.85 -4.84 4.61
C ALA A 48 -4.36 -4.96 4.37
N THR A 49 -4.88 -4.12 3.48
CA THR A 49 -6.27 -4.19 3.04
C THR A 49 -6.32 -4.34 1.52
N VAL A 50 -7.00 -5.37 1.04
CA VAL A 50 -7.24 -5.60 -0.38
C VAL A 50 -8.74 -5.57 -0.63
N ILE A 51 -9.21 -4.67 -1.47
CA ILE A 51 -10.63 -4.32 -1.60
C ILE A 51 -10.99 -4.02 -3.07
N GLY A 52 -12.26 -4.10 -3.40
CA GLY A 52 -12.74 -3.93 -4.76
C GLY A 52 -12.45 -5.15 -5.63
N ASP A 53 -12.07 -4.93 -6.87
CA ASP A 53 -11.67 -5.98 -7.82
C ASP A 53 -10.12 -6.16 -7.87
N ALA A 54 -9.44 -5.80 -6.79
CA ALA A 54 -7.98 -5.84 -6.71
C ALA A 54 -7.45 -7.28 -6.61
N THR A 55 -6.28 -7.52 -7.20
CA THR A 55 -5.66 -8.84 -7.21
C THR A 55 -4.24 -8.77 -6.69
N VAL A 56 -3.90 -9.70 -5.79
CA VAL A 56 -2.53 -9.97 -5.35
C VAL A 56 -2.20 -11.39 -5.77
N GLN A 57 -1.16 -11.57 -6.60
CA GLN A 57 -0.87 -12.87 -7.19
C GLN A 57 0.62 -13.16 -7.36
N ASP A 58 0.92 -14.35 -7.85
CA ASP A 58 2.28 -14.88 -8.04
C ASP A 58 3.02 -14.99 -6.70
N ASP A 59 4.22 -14.46 -6.59
CA ASP A 59 5.02 -14.43 -5.34
C ASP A 59 4.97 -13.05 -4.66
N ALA A 60 3.93 -12.27 -4.90
CA ALA A 60 3.81 -10.92 -4.36
C ALA A 60 3.59 -10.92 -2.83
N ILE A 61 4.20 -9.96 -2.17
CA ILE A 61 4.12 -9.77 -0.71
C ILE A 61 3.52 -8.41 -0.41
N VAL A 62 2.42 -8.40 0.33
CA VAL A 62 1.77 -7.18 0.80
C VAL A 62 1.75 -7.18 2.32
N CYS A 63 2.59 -6.35 2.93
CA CYS A 63 2.73 -6.19 4.37
C CYS A 63 2.35 -4.78 4.81
N GLY A 64 1.08 -4.46 4.69
CA GLY A 64 0.51 -3.14 4.94
C GLY A 64 0.14 -2.38 3.67
N GLY A 65 -0.62 -1.33 3.84
CA GLY A 65 -1.15 -0.53 2.73
C GLY A 65 -2.53 -0.97 2.24
N VAL A 66 -3.03 -0.24 1.28
CA VAL A 66 -4.36 -0.46 0.70
C VAL A 66 -4.23 -0.72 -0.79
N ILE A 67 -4.74 -1.85 -1.23
CA ILE A 67 -4.79 -2.26 -2.63
C ILE A 67 -6.27 -2.27 -3.04
N MET A 68 -6.65 -1.42 -3.98
CA MET A 68 -8.06 -1.22 -4.32
C MET A 68 -8.29 -1.02 -5.82
N GLY A 69 -9.56 -0.83 -6.18
CA GLY A 69 -9.97 -0.66 -7.56
C GLY A 69 -9.83 -1.96 -8.35
N LYS A 70 -9.24 -1.89 -9.51
CA LYS A 70 -8.88 -3.02 -10.39
C LYS A 70 -7.37 -3.22 -10.46
N SER A 71 -6.66 -2.81 -9.42
CA SER A 71 -5.21 -2.86 -9.39
C SER A 71 -4.69 -4.29 -9.23
N CYS A 72 -3.46 -4.51 -9.66
CA CYS A 72 -2.81 -5.82 -9.60
C CYS A 72 -1.40 -5.69 -9.02
N VAL A 73 -1.13 -6.42 -7.95
CA VAL A 73 0.19 -6.59 -7.37
C VAL A 73 0.66 -8.00 -7.70
N CYS A 74 1.72 -8.15 -8.48
CA CYS A 74 2.08 -9.44 -9.06
C CYS A 74 3.59 -9.61 -9.27
N GLY A 75 3.99 -10.77 -9.74
CA GLY A 75 5.39 -11.14 -9.84
C GLY A 75 6.03 -11.25 -8.46
N TYR A 76 7.19 -10.63 -8.28
CA TYR A 76 7.90 -10.54 -7.01
C TYR A 76 7.69 -9.18 -6.31
N ALA A 77 6.56 -8.54 -6.53
CA ALA A 77 6.26 -7.25 -5.95
C ALA A 77 6.24 -7.29 -4.42
N VAL A 78 6.71 -6.23 -3.79
CA VAL A 78 6.69 -6.09 -2.33
C VAL A 78 6.09 -4.74 -1.96
N ILE A 79 4.99 -4.76 -1.23
CA ILE A 79 4.33 -3.58 -0.71
C ILE A 79 4.48 -3.58 0.81
N ARG A 80 5.02 -2.49 1.38
CA ARG A 80 5.28 -2.38 2.82
C ARG A 80 4.88 -1.03 3.38
N GLN A 81 4.38 -1.06 4.60
CA GLN A 81 4.33 0.12 5.45
C GLN A 81 5.74 0.48 5.93
N ASP A 82 6.07 1.76 5.97
CA ASP A 82 7.27 2.23 6.64
C ASP A 82 7.09 2.19 8.16
N GLU A 83 8.02 1.55 8.86
CA GLU A 83 7.91 1.33 10.31
C GLU A 83 8.15 2.60 11.14
N GLN A 84 8.86 3.58 10.59
CA GLN A 84 9.18 4.84 11.29
C GLN A 84 8.07 5.87 11.15
N THR A 85 7.61 6.09 9.92
CA THR A 85 6.55 7.09 9.63
C THR A 85 5.15 6.53 9.77
N LEU A 86 5.01 5.20 9.79
CA LEU A 86 3.75 4.46 9.72
C LEU A 86 2.94 4.74 8.44
N CYS A 87 3.51 5.43 7.48
CA CYS A 87 2.92 5.63 6.18
C CYS A 87 2.92 4.34 5.38
N ALA A 88 1.83 4.06 4.71
CA ALA A 88 1.65 2.86 3.92
C ALA A 88 1.22 3.21 2.49
N PRO A 89 1.64 2.43 1.49
CA PRO A 89 1.26 2.66 0.11
C PRO A 89 -0.23 2.48 -0.14
N THR A 90 -0.73 3.22 -1.11
CA THR A 90 -2.08 3.02 -1.68
C THR A 90 -1.93 2.72 -3.17
N ILE A 91 -2.49 1.60 -3.60
CA ILE A 91 -2.51 1.18 -5.00
C ILE A 91 -3.97 1.15 -5.45
N ASP A 92 -4.32 1.98 -6.41
CA ASP A 92 -5.71 2.20 -6.84
C ASP A 92 -5.85 2.26 -8.37
N GLY A 93 -7.07 2.38 -8.84
CA GLY A 93 -7.40 2.43 -10.25
C GLY A 93 -7.14 1.09 -10.95
N SER A 94 -6.38 1.11 -12.02
CA SER A 94 -5.92 -0.06 -12.77
C SER A 94 -4.39 -0.21 -12.70
N ALA A 95 -3.77 0.29 -11.63
CA ALA A 95 -2.32 0.27 -11.46
C ALA A 95 -1.79 -1.18 -11.37
N ARG A 96 -0.60 -1.39 -11.92
CA ARG A 96 0.10 -2.68 -11.89
C ARG A 96 1.46 -2.54 -11.23
N VAL A 97 1.70 -3.34 -10.21
CA VAL A 97 2.95 -3.28 -9.45
C VAL A 97 3.68 -4.60 -9.53
N TYR A 98 4.90 -4.54 -10.05
CA TYR A 98 5.85 -5.65 -10.13
C TYR A 98 7.11 -5.38 -9.29
N GLY A 99 7.31 -4.16 -8.83
CA GLY A 99 8.47 -3.71 -8.05
C GLY A 99 8.19 -3.60 -6.56
N GLU A 100 9.08 -2.93 -5.85
CA GLU A 100 8.95 -2.68 -4.41
C GLU A 100 8.42 -1.27 -4.15
N ILE A 101 7.43 -1.16 -3.28
CA ILE A 101 6.88 0.12 -2.83
C ILE A 101 6.77 0.13 -1.31
N SER A 102 7.30 1.17 -0.68
CA SER A 102 7.19 1.38 0.76
C SER A 102 6.96 2.83 1.14
N GLY A 103 6.29 3.04 2.25
CA GLY A 103 6.03 4.37 2.79
C GLY A 103 4.91 5.13 2.08
N ASN A 104 5.02 6.45 2.05
CA ASN A 104 3.95 7.34 1.59
C ASN A 104 3.94 7.47 0.05
N VAL A 105 3.45 6.44 -0.62
CA VAL A 105 3.37 6.34 -2.08
C VAL A 105 1.95 5.99 -2.50
N VAL A 106 1.44 6.69 -3.49
CA VAL A 106 0.15 6.40 -4.13
C VAL A 106 0.40 6.06 -5.61
N CYS A 107 -0.08 4.89 -6.03
CA CYS A 107 -0.13 4.52 -7.44
C CYS A 107 -1.59 4.46 -7.87
N ARG A 108 -1.96 5.22 -8.89
CA ARG A 108 -3.35 5.30 -9.38
C ARG A 108 -3.42 5.42 -10.90
N GLY A 109 -4.64 5.41 -11.43
CA GLY A 109 -4.85 5.39 -12.88
C GLY A 109 -4.35 4.09 -13.50
N ASN A 110 -3.56 4.16 -14.52
CA ASN A 110 -2.91 3.03 -15.20
C ASN A 110 -1.41 2.93 -14.89
N ALA A 111 -0.98 3.44 -13.73
CA ALA A 111 0.44 3.44 -13.35
C ALA A 111 1.03 2.02 -13.37
N VAL A 112 2.24 1.89 -13.85
CA VAL A 112 2.96 0.61 -13.87
C VAL A 112 4.30 0.78 -13.17
N VAL A 113 4.51 -0.01 -12.11
CA VAL A 113 5.80 -0.11 -11.43
C VAL A 113 6.51 -1.37 -11.92
N LEU A 114 7.56 -1.19 -12.70
CA LEU A 114 8.28 -2.27 -13.36
C LEU A 114 9.07 -3.15 -12.36
N PRO A 115 9.36 -4.41 -12.72
CA PRO A 115 10.23 -5.26 -11.93
C PRO A 115 11.60 -4.60 -11.68
N GLY A 116 12.12 -4.74 -10.47
CA GLY A 116 13.39 -4.13 -10.07
C GLY A 116 13.32 -2.65 -9.70
N THR A 117 12.17 -1.99 -9.90
CA THR A 117 11.95 -0.62 -9.41
C THR A 117 11.71 -0.65 -7.91
N LYS A 118 12.34 0.29 -7.19
CA LYS A 118 12.13 0.48 -5.76
C LYS A 118 11.72 1.91 -5.47
N LEU A 119 10.52 2.07 -4.92
CA LEU A 119 9.96 3.34 -4.45
C LEU A 119 9.87 3.28 -2.92
N ASP A 120 10.75 4.01 -2.27
CA ASP A 120 10.82 4.09 -0.80
C ASP A 120 10.67 5.54 -0.38
N ASN A 121 9.51 5.91 0.14
CA ASN A 121 9.23 7.27 0.59
C ASN A 121 8.95 7.30 2.09
N ARG A 122 9.94 7.71 2.86
CA ARG A 122 9.88 7.86 4.33
C ARG A 122 9.53 9.27 4.78
N THR A 123 9.03 10.10 3.88
CA THR A 123 8.64 11.48 4.19
C THR A 123 7.13 11.59 4.42
N GLN A 124 6.70 12.71 4.98
CA GLN A 124 5.28 13.02 5.12
C GLN A 124 4.66 13.48 3.79
N ASP A 125 5.46 13.94 2.85
CA ASP A 125 5.01 14.29 1.52
C ASP A 125 4.68 13.02 0.73
N CYS A 126 3.64 13.03 -0.07
CA CYS A 126 3.18 11.85 -0.79
C CYS A 126 3.76 11.82 -2.20
N PHE A 127 4.37 10.70 -2.59
CA PHE A 127 4.74 10.42 -3.97
C PHE A 127 3.55 9.81 -4.70
N VAL A 128 3.09 10.49 -5.73
CA VAL A 128 1.95 10.03 -6.54
C VAL A 128 2.42 9.63 -7.92
N LEU A 129 2.23 8.36 -8.25
CA LEU A 129 2.30 7.82 -9.61
C LEU A 129 0.89 7.77 -10.18
N GLU A 130 0.65 8.54 -11.23
CA GLU A 130 -0.61 8.51 -11.95
C GLU A 130 -0.34 8.36 -13.45
N ASP A 131 -0.78 7.25 -14.01
CA ASP A 131 -0.46 6.85 -15.38
C ASP A 131 1.07 6.83 -15.61
N ASP A 132 1.60 7.73 -16.42
CA ASP A 132 3.02 7.90 -16.71
C ASP A 132 3.69 9.08 -15.99
N ARG A 133 2.99 9.70 -15.03
CA ARG A 133 3.44 10.90 -14.33
C ARG A 133 3.80 10.61 -12.89
N ILE A 134 4.83 11.27 -12.43
CA ILE A 134 5.23 11.28 -11.01
C ILE A 134 5.09 12.71 -10.50
N SER A 135 4.39 12.86 -9.39
CA SER A 135 4.23 14.13 -8.69
C SER A 135 4.45 13.95 -7.19
N VAL A 136 4.68 15.05 -6.51
CA VAL A 136 4.81 15.07 -5.04
C VAL A 136 3.71 15.98 -4.49
N GLU A 137 2.84 15.40 -3.68
CA GLU A 137 1.85 16.15 -2.92
C GLU A 137 2.44 16.49 -1.55
N LEU A 138 2.63 17.77 -1.30
CA LEU A 138 3.20 18.25 -0.05
C LEU A 138 2.21 18.08 1.10
N SER A 139 2.68 17.53 2.21
CA SER A 139 1.90 17.51 3.45
C SER A 139 1.68 18.95 3.95
N GLU A 140 0.52 19.20 4.53
CA GLU A 140 0.27 20.46 5.23
C GLU A 140 1.22 20.56 6.42
N ARG A 141 2.34 21.26 6.22
CA ARG A 141 3.24 21.62 7.32
C ARG A 141 2.59 22.75 8.08
N THR A 142 2.29 22.55 9.34
CA THR A 142 1.98 23.65 10.24
C THR A 142 3.14 24.64 10.18
N PRO A 143 2.96 25.89 9.75
CA PRO A 143 4.06 26.84 9.73
C PRO A 143 4.64 26.93 11.15
N PRO A 144 5.96 27.00 11.31
CA PRO A 144 6.54 27.16 12.64
C PRO A 144 5.91 28.40 13.30
N PRO A 145 5.64 28.35 14.61
CA PRO A 145 5.09 29.49 15.31
C PRO A 145 5.96 30.68 14.98
N LYS A 146 5.35 31.77 14.51
CA LYS A 146 6.07 33.01 14.24
C LYS A 146 6.78 33.39 15.54
N GLU A 147 8.09 33.39 15.54
CA GLU A 147 8.86 33.94 16.63
C GLU A 147 8.31 35.33 16.92
N PRO A 148 8.02 35.67 18.18
CA PRO A 148 7.61 37.02 18.52
C PRO A 148 8.71 37.95 18.02
N ARG A 149 8.33 38.88 17.12
CA ARG A 149 9.26 39.92 16.72
C ARG A 149 9.66 40.65 17.98
N THR A 150 10.89 40.44 18.41
CA THR A 150 11.50 41.32 19.40
C THR A 150 11.54 42.69 18.78
N HIS A 151 10.69 43.57 19.23
CA HIS A 151 10.85 44.99 18.93
C HIS A 151 12.08 45.42 19.66
N ASP A 152 13.19 45.57 18.95
CA ASP A 152 14.33 46.33 19.45
C ASP A 152 13.85 47.76 19.67
N PHE A 153 13.64 48.11 20.90
CA PHE A 153 13.50 49.50 21.26
C PHE A 153 14.90 50.13 21.22
N GLU A 154 15.29 50.65 20.06
CA GLU A 154 16.36 51.60 19.98
C GLU A 154 15.85 52.93 20.59
N ARG A 155 16.57 53.36 21.61
CA ARG A 155 16.45 54.69 22.11
C ARG A 155 17.27 55.66 21.27
#